data_b4593e48a772ea6f73472d5e311ab8d5
#
_entry.id   b4593e48a772ea6f73472d5e311ab8d5
#
_cell.length_a   1.000
_cell.length_b   1.000
_cell.length_c   1.000
_cell.angle_alpha   90.00
_cell.angle_beta   90.00
_cell.angle_gamma   90.00
#
_symmetry.space_group_name_H-M   'P 1'
#
loop_
_entity.id
_entity.type
_entity.pdbx_description
1 polymer ?
#
loop_
_entity_poly.entity_id
_entity_poly.type
_entity_poly.pdbx_seq_one_letter_code
_entity_poly.pdbx_strand_id
1 'polypeptide(L)'
;MWTPQKSRWVNPKASVKPSPQEQLKFAQALYEQSKYNEAIDECRKLIKYYPKAFEASEAQFYMALSFEGEKKLYEAFQAYQKVIDKYPFSKRLDEIIEKELRIAQAFMAGEKRKIGKVELPVENPAIEILRKVVDNSAYGKSASYAQYLLGMTLKEAFRYQEAREEFEKVGTTYPESEWVSQAKFQAADCASKIAPKSDYDQELTKEAKKKFEEFVKSQPQAELKKEAVSKIDALKEKEAEGALKIAEFYEKQKKFEAARIYYQEIIDKCPYCLSATPARDKLKELEKK
;
A
#
# COMPACT_ATOMS: atom_id res chain seq x y z
N MET A 1 -14.60 -30.87 38.44
CA MET A 1 -14.50 -32.35 38.50
C MET A 1 -13.39 -32.68 39.50
N TRP A 2 -13.68 -33.59 40.44
CA TRP A 2 -12.67 -34.11 41.36
C TRP A 2 -11.77 -35.12 40.64
N THR A 3 -10.46 -34.94 40.74
CA THR A 3 -9.47 -35.87 40.19
C THR A 3 -8.78 -36.63 41.31
N PRO A 4 -9.04 -37.93 41.50
CA PRO A 4 -8.44 -38.76 42.56
C PRO A 4 -6.93 -38.76 42.53
N GLN A 5 -6.32 -38.74 41.32
CA GLN A 5 -4.85 -38.77 41.11
C GLN A 5 -4.14 -37.51 41.63
N LYS A 6 -4.85 -36.35 41.74
CA LYS A 6 -4.32 -35.05 42.19
C LYS A 6 -4.90 -34.62 43.52
N SER A 7 -5.83 -35.39 44.11
CA SER A 7 -6.54 -35.13 45.36
C SER A 7 -7.09 -33.66 45.45
N ARG A 8 -7.55 -33.10 44.33
CA ARG A 8 -8.06 -31.75 44.28
C ARG A 8 -9.17 -31.59 43.22
N TRP A 9 -10.02 -30.57 43.43
CA TRP A 9 -10.96 -30.14 42.41
C TRP A 9 -10.21 -29.46 41.26
N VAL A 10 -10.40 -29.98 40.05
CA VAL A 10 -9.81 -29.40 38.82
C VAL A 10 -10.96 -28.92 37.96
N ASN A 11 -10.86 -27.70 37.46
CA ASN A 11 -11.74 -27.22 36.40
C ASN A 11 -11.40 -27.97 35.11
N PRO A 12 -12.30 -28.79 34.56
CA PRO A 12 -12.02 -29.56 33.32
C PRO A 12 -11.62 -28.62 32.16
N LYS A 13 -12.21 -27.42 32.10
CA LYS A 13 -11.86 -26.40 31.11
C LYS A 13 -10.47 -25.78 31.30
N ALA A 14 -9.88 -25.90 32.49
CA ALA A 14 -8.53 -25.41 32.79
C ALA A 14 -7.45 -26.48 32.70
N SER A 15 -7.80 -27.75 32.53
CA SER A 15 -6.84 -28.86 32.43
C SER A 15 -6.12 -28.81 31.08
N VAL A 16 -4.79 -29.01 31.12
CA VAL A 16 -3.93 -29.16 29.95
C VAL A 16 -3.79 -30.67 29.67
N LYS A 17 -3.75 -31.06 28.40
CA LYS A 17 -3.51 -32.43 28.02
C LYS A 17 -2.10 -32.89 28.44
N PRO A 18 -1.87 -34.19 28.63
CA PRO A 18 -0.60 -34.72 29.12
C PRO A 18 0.63 -34.42 28.25
N SER A 19 0.40 -34.27 26.93
CA SER A 19 1.48 -33.97 25.98
C SER A 19 1.13 -32.79 25.07
N PRO A 20 2.13 -32.08 24.52
CA PRO A 20 1.89 -31.01 23.55
C PRO A 20 1.21 -31.52 22.29
N GLN A 21 1.49 -32.74 21.83
CA GLN A 21 0.86 -33.36 20.68
C GLN A 21 -0.65 -33.58 20.89
N GLU A 22 -1.04 -34.10 22.05
CA GLU A 22 -2.47 -34.30 22.38
C GLU A 22 -3.20 -32.96 22.55
N GLN A 23 -2.52 -31.95 23.14
CA GLN A 23 -3.07 -30.62 23.30
C GLN A 23 -3.30 -29.95 21.93
N LEU A 24 -2.33 -30.10 20.99
CA LEU A 24 -2.48 -29.58 19.62
C LEU A 24 -3.62 -30.28 18.88
N LYS A 25 -3.66 -31.62 18.88
CA LYS A 25 -4.74 -32.38 18.23
C LYS A 25 -6.12 -31.98 18.76
N PHE A 26 -6.23 -31.73 20.05
CA PHE A 26 -7.50 -31.28 20.65
C PHE A 26 -7.89 -29.88 20.17
N ALA A 27 -6.94 -28.94 20.08
CA ALA A 27 -7.18 -27.60 19.55
C ALA A 27 -7.56 -27.64 18.05
N GLN A 28 -6.88 -28.47 17.24
CA GLN A 28 -7.19 -28.69 15.84
C GLN A 28 -8.60 -29.25 15.63
N ALA A 29 -9.00 -30.25 16.41
CA ALA A 29 -10.35 -30.81 16.35
C ALA A 29 -11.44 -29.79 16.68
N LEU A 30 -11.18 -28.87 17.60
CA LEU A 30 -12.11 -27.76 17.88
C LEU A 30 -12.19 -26.76 16.72
N TYR A 31 -11.05 -26.44 16.09
CA TYR A 31 -11.01 -25.61 14.90
C TYR A 31 -11.82 -26.21 13.74
N GLU A 32 -11.64 -27.50 13.46
CA GLU A 32 -12.38 -28.25 12.43
C GLU A 32 -13.91 -28.28 12.69
N GLN A 33 -14.30 -28.26 13.98
CA GLN A 33 -15.70 -28.13 14.39
C GLN A 33 -16.20 -26.67 14.37
N SER A 34 -15.41 -25.70 13.86
CA SER A 34 -15.72 -24.27 13.87
C SER A 34 -15.92 -23.68 15.27
N LYS A 35 -15.41 -24.35 16.32
CA LYS A 35 -15.41 -23.86 17.71
C LYS A 35 -14.19 -22.98 17.96
N TYR A 36 -14.10 -21.88 17.21
CA TYR A 36 -12.90 -21.09 17.12
C TYR A 36 -12.44 -20.50 18.46
N ASN A 37 -13.36 -19.99 19.28
CA ASN A 37 -12.99 -19.43 20.60
C ASN A 37 -12.41 -20.50 21.54
N GLU A 38 -12.96 -21.71 21.52
CA GLU A 38 -12.45 -22.84 22.30
C GLU A 38 -11.06 -23.28 21.76
N ALA A 39 -10.90 -23.33 20.44
CA ALA A 39 -9.61 -23.64 19.80
C ALA A 39 -8.53 -22.61 20.19
N ILE A 40 -8.84 -21.32 20.17
CA ILE A 40 -7.94 -20.24 20.62
C ILE A 40 -7.49 -20.48 22.08
N ASP A 41 -8.41 -20.83 22.97
CA ASP A 41 -8.08 -21.06 24.37
C ASP A 41 -7.19 -22.29 24.57
N GLU A 42 -7.43 -23.36 23.82
CA GLU A 42 -6.61 -24.58 23.88
C GLU A 42 -5.21 -24.35 23.26
N CYS A 43 -5.12 -23.56 22.17
CA CYS A 43 -3.84 -23.13 21.63
C CYS A 43 -3.05 -22.26 22.62
N ARG A 44 -3.70 -21.32 23.32
CA ARG A 44 -3.07 -20.51 24.38
C ARG A 44 -2.52 -21.36 25.51
N LYS A 45 -3.27 -22.40 25.91
CA LYS A 45 -2.78 -23.38 26.94
C LYS A 45 -1.52 -24.08 26.45
N LEU A 46 -1.50 -24.58 25.20
CA LEU A 46 -0.33 -25.23 24.65
C LEU A 46 0.89 -24.31 24.70
N ILE A 47 0.78 -23.11 24.15
CA ILE A 47 1.87 -22.12 24.10
C ILE A 47 2.37 -21.76 25.50
N LYS A 48 1.45 -21.65 26.48
CA LYS A 48 1.79 -21.31 27.86
C LYS A 48 2.51 -22.42 28.60
N TYR A 49 2.05 -23.67 28.44
CA TYR A 49 2.56 -24.79 29.24
C TYR A 49 3.69 -25.58 28.55
N TYR A 50 3.75 -25.49 27.21
CA TYR A 50 4.75 -26.16 26.37
C TYR A 50 5.46 -25.18 25.42
N PRO A 51 6.02 -24.05 25.91
CA PRO A 51 6.50 -22.96 25.04
C PRO A 51 7.69 -23.35 24.16
N LYS A 52 8.43 -24.40 24.52
CA LYS A 52 9.59 -24.91 23.78
C LYS A 52 9.26 -26.12 22.89
N ALA A 53 8.03 -26.58 22.92
CA ALA A 53 7.62 -27.72 22.09
C ALA A 53 7.51 -27.27 20.62
N PHE A 54 7.82 -28.16 19.69
CA PHE A 54 7.64 -27.94 18.26
C PHE A 54 6.18 -27.57 17.93
N GLU A 55 5.24 -28.17 18.60
CA GLU A 55 3.81 -27.95 18.48
C GLU A 55 3.36 -26.54 18.88
N ALA A 56 4.18 -25.78 19.60
CA ALA A 56 3.85 -24.41 19.97
C ALA A 56 3.77 -23.47 18.76
N SER A 57 4.60 -23.70 17.73
CA SER A 57 4.51 -23.00 16.44
C SER A 57 3.19 -23.30 15.73
N GLU A 58 2.82 -24.57 15.62
CA GLU A 58 1.56 -24.98 15.01
C GLU A 58 0.35 -24.47 15.81
N ALA A 59 0.40 -24.49 17.13
CA ALA A 59 -0.67 -23.94 17.96
C ALA A 59 -0.84 -22.43 17.74
N GLN A 60 0.26 -21.68 17.60
CA GLN A 60 0.21 -20.25 17.31
C GLN A 60 -0.41 -19.99 15.91
N PHE A 61 -0.11 -20.83 14.94
CA PHE A 61 -0.70 -20.79 13.61
C PHE A 61 -2.21 -21.13 13.64
N TYR A 62 -2.63 -22.20 14.32
CA TYR A 62 -4.05 -22.53 14.46
C TYR A 62 -4.84 -21.50 15.26
N MET A 63 -4.20 -20.81 16.18
CA MET A 63 -4.79 -19.66 16.86
C MET A 63 -5.07 -18.52 15.89
N ALA A 64 -4.16 -18.24 14.95
CA ALA A 64 -4.38 -17.25 13.90
C ALA A 64 -5.52 -17.65 12.96
N LEU A 65 -5.56 -18.91 12.50
CA LEU A 65 -6.66 -19.43 11.70
C LEU A 65 -8.02 -19.32 12.42
N SER A 66 -8.03 -19.56 13.72
CA SER A 66 -9.25 -19.46 14.53
C SER A 66 -9.72 -17.99 14.65
N PHE A 67 -8.81 -17.03 14.71
CA PHE A 67 -9.16 -15.61 14.63
C PHE A 67 -9.73 -15.23 13.24
N GLU A 68 -9.20 -15.77 12.15
CA GLU A 68 -9.80 -15.61 10.81
C GLU A 68 -11.24 -16.16 10.78
N GLY A 69 -11.45 -17.36 11.33
CA GLY A 69 -12.78 -17.98 11.43
C GLY A 69 -13.79 -17.13 12.21
N GLU A 70 -13.33 -16.42 13.24
CA GLU A 70 -14.11 -15.45 14.02
C GLU A 70 -14.25 -14.08 13.31
N LYS A 71 -13.71 -13.92 12.09
CA LYS A 71 -13.63 -12.64 11.36
C LYS A 71 -12.90 -11.53 12.12
N LYS A 72 -11.98 -11.91 13.00
CA LYS A 72 -11.09 -11.01 13.75
C LYS A 72 -9.77 -10.88 13.01
N LEU A 73 -9.83 -10.24 11.81
CA LEU A 73 -8.73 -10.26 10.84
C LEU A 73 -7.44 -9.61 11.37
N TYR A 74 -7.56 -8.53 12.14
CA TYR A 74 -6.37 -7.87 12.70
C TYR A 74 -5.71 -8.72 13.79
N GLU A 75 -6.49 -9.39 14.64
CA GLU A 75 -6.00 -10.35 15.64
C GLU A 75 -5.36 -11.57 14.96
N ALA A 76 -5.93 -12.03 13.84
CA ALA A 76 -5.34 -13.09 13.03
C ALA A 76 -3.95 -12.68 12.52
N PHE A 77 -3.82 -11.51 11.92
CA PHE A 77 -2.54 -10.94 11.50
C PHE A 77 -1.54 -10.88 12.66
N GLN A 78 -1.92 -10.33 13.81
CA GLN A 78 -1.04 -10.29 14.98
C GLN A 78 -0.61 -11.67 15.47
N ALA A 79 -1.48 -12.67 15.32
CA ALA A 79 -1.16 -14.04 15.71
C ALA A 79 -0.21 -14.69 14.68
N TYR A 80 -0.35 -14.40 13.39
CA TYR A 80 0.59 -14.83 12.34
C TYR A 80 1.96 -14.20 12.52
N GLN A 81 2.05 -12.89 12.77
CA GLN A 81 3.33 -12.23 13.05
C GLN A 81 4.07 -12.88 14.24
N LYS A 82 3.34 -13.33 15.28
CA LYS A 82 3.94 -14.07 16.38
C LYS A 82 4.51 -15.42 15.97
N VAL A 83 4.00 -16.07 14.90
CA VAL A 83 4.66 -17.28 14.36
C VAL A 83 5.99 -16.90 13.74
N ILE A 84 6.04 -15.85 12.92
CA ILE A 84 7.25 -15.38 12.25
C ILE A 84 8.31 -14.97 13.28
N ASP A 85 7.93 -14.13 14.25
CA ASP A 85 8.85 -13.56 15.23
C ASP A 85 9.42 -14.59 16.21
N LYS A 86 8.58 -15.55 16.65
CA LYS A 86 8.97 -16.50 17.71
C LYS A 86 9.43 -17.86 17.20
N TYR A 87 9.02 -18.21 15.99
CA TYR A 87 9.27 -19.53 15.41
C TYR A 87 9.84 -19.42 13.99
N PRO A 88 11.03 -18.82 13.80
CA PRO A 88 11.59 -18.48 12.48
C PRO A 88 11.85 -19.71 11.59
N PHE A 89 11.89 -20.92 12.18
CA PHE A 89 12.03 -22.18 11.42
C PHE A 89 10.68 -22.84 11.11
N SER A 90 9.56 -22.14 11.27
CA SER A 90 8.25 -22.63 10.91
C SER A 90 8.17 -22.90 9.42
N LYS A 91 7.63 -24.07 9.03
CA LYS A 91 7.36 -24.42 7.63
C LYS A 91 6.14 -23.69 7.05
N ARG A 92 5.45 -22.89 7.87
CA ARG A 92 4.22 -22.17 7.51
C ARG A 92 4.48 -20.75 6.98
N LEU A 93 5.75 -20.33 6.83
CA LEU A 93 6.08 -18.94 6.52
C LEU A 93 5.41 -18.46 5.23
N ASP A 94 5.54 -19.21 4.13
CA ASP A 94 4.94 -18.83 2.85
C ASP A 94 3.40 -18.79 2.93
N GLU A 95 2.80 -19.76 3.62
CA GLU A 95 1.36 -19.80 3.84
C GLU A 95 0.87 -18.60 4.67
N ILE A 96 1.64 -18.20 5.69
CA ILE A 96 1.34 -17.02 6.52
C ILE A 96 1.38 -15.75 5.68
N ILE A 97 2.42 -15.58 4.87
CA ILE A 97 2.56 -14.41 3.97
C ILE A 97 1.35 -14.29 3.04
N GLU A 98 0.89 -15.40 2.44
CA GLU A 98 -0.29 -15.39 1.59
C GLU A 98 -1.56 -15.03 2.37
N LYS A 99 -1.69 -15.49 3.61
CA LYS A 99 -2.86 -15.17 4.45
C LYS A 99 -2.84 -13.70 4.88
N GLU A 100 -1.70 -13.18 5.27
CA GLU A 100 -1.55 -11.77 5.61
C GLU A 100 -1.84 -10.86 4.42
N LEU A 101 -1.42 -11.25 3.22
CA LEU A 101 -1.76 -10.52 1.99
C LEU A 101 -3.27 -10.49 1.75
N ARG A 102 -3.98 -11.62 1.95
CA ARG A 102 -5.46 -11.67 1.85
C ARG A 102 -6.13 -10.79 2.92
N ILE A 103 -5.60 -10.79 4.14
CA ILE A 103 -6.11 -9.92 5.22
C ILE A 103 -5.92 -8.45 4.83
N ALA A 104 -4.75 -8.07 4.31
CA ALA A 104 -4.51 -6.71 3.83
C ALA A 104 -5.50 -6.31 2.73
N GLN A 105 -5.74 -7.19 1.74
CA GLN A 105 -6.71 -6.97 0.68
C GLN A 105 -8.14 -6.79 1.23
N ALA A 106 -8.53 -7.53 2.26
CA ALA A 106 -9.82 -7.34 2.90
C ALA A 106 -9.96 -5.94 3.54
N PHE A 107 -8.91 -5.45 4.21
CA PHE A 107 -8.90 -4.09 4.74
C PHE A 107 -8.88 -3.01 3.64
N MET A 108 -8.20 -3.25 2.53
CA MET A 108 -8.28 -2.39 1.34
C MET A 108 -9.69 -2.36 0.74
N ALA A 109 -10.40 -3.48 0.78
CA ALA A 109 -11.79 -3.59 0.30
C ALA A 109 -12.83 -2.96 1.25
N GLY A 110 -12.40 -2.38 2.38
CA GLY A 110 -13.27 -1.65 3.29
C GLY A 110 -13.60 -2.36 4.60
N GLU A 111 -13.01 -3.54 4.87
CA GLU A 111 -13.11 -4.12 6.21
C GLU A 111 -12.52 -3.15 7.24
N LYS A 112 -13.10 -3.14 8.44
CA LYS A 112 -12.70 -2.21 9.50
C LYS A 112 -12.16 -2.97 10.70
N ARG A 113 -11.14 -2.39 11.32
CA ARG A 113 -10.65 -2.89 12.59
C ARG A 113 -11.70 -2.63 13.68
N LYS A 114 -12.08 -3.69 14.38
CA LYS A 114 -13.06 -3.66 15.46
C LYS A 114 -12.44 -4.12 16.77
N ILE A 115 -12.78 -3.45 17.87
CA ILE A 115 -12.55 -3.97 19.22
C ILE A 115 -13.93 -4.24 19.82
N GLY A 116 -14.29 -5.53 19.93
CA GLY A 116 -15.65 -5.94 20.27
C GLY A 116 -16.66 -5.51 19.21
N LYS A 117 -17.58 -4.62 19.56
CA LYS A 117 -18.61 -4.06 18.63
C LYS A 117 -18.26 -2.67 18.11
N VAL A 118 -17.12 -2.10 18.53
CA VAL A 118 -16.73 -0.72 18.21
C VAL A 118 -15.75 -0.74 17.04
N GLU A 119 -16.06 0.03 16.00
CA GLU A 119 -15.14 0.32 14.91
C GLU A 119 -14.14 1.40 15.37
N LEU A 120 -12.86 1.17 15.13
CA LEU A 120 -11.83 2.14 15.48
C LEU A 120 -11.60 3.09 14.29
N PRO A 121 -11.62 4.41 14.53
CA PRO A 121 -11.20 5.39 13.54
C PRO A 121 -9.65 5.45 13.49
N VAL A 122 -9.05 4.38 12.97
CA VAL A 122 -7.59 4.26 12.85
C VAL A 122 -7.20 4.25 11.37
N GLU A 123 -5.93 4.54 11.11
CA GLU A 123 -5.34 4.35 9.79
C GLU A 123 -5.65 2.93 9.26
N ASN A 124 -5.80 2.80 7.93
CA ASN A 124 -6.12 1.52 7.31
C ASN A 124 -5.06 0.46 7.71
N PRO A 125 -5.46 -0.62 8.40
CA PRO A 125 -4.52 -1.65 8.85
C PRO A 125 -3.74 -2.31 7.72
N ALA A 126 -4.24 -2.25 6.48
CA ALA A 126 -3.54 -2.78 5.31
C ALA A 126 -2.13 -2.20 5.16
N ILE A 127 -1.90 -0.93 5.53
CA ILE A 127 -0.58 -0.29 5.43
C ILE A 127 0.43 -1.03 6.33
N GLU A 128 0.08 -1.27 7.59
CA GLU A 128 0.92 -2.01 8.53
C GLU A 128 1.17 -3.44 8.05
N ILE A 129 0.10 -4.13 7.66
CA ILE A 129 0.15 -5.53 7.23
C ILE A 129 1.03 -5.68 5.98
N LEU A 130 0.83 -4.83 4.96
CA LEU A 130 1.61 -4.89 3.72
C LEU A 130 3.09 -4.58 3.95
N ARG A 131 3.43 -3.64 4.84
CA ARG A 131 4.82 -3.41 5.24
C ARG A 131 5.44 -4.68 5.82
N LYS A 132 4.75 -5.35 6.73
CA LYS A 132 5.21 -6.62 7.31
C LYS A 132 5.34 -7.73 6.28
N VAL A 133 4.40 -7.84 5.34
CA VAL A 133 4.49 -8.81 4.23
C VAL A 133 5.74 -8.54 3.38
N VAL A 134 6.01 -7.29 3.03
CA VAL A 134 7.22 -6.90 2.27
C VAL A 134 8.48 -7.25 3.05
N ASP A 135 8.55 -6.87 4.33
CA ASP A 135 9.71 -7.13 5.19
C ASP A 135 10.00 -8.63 5.35
N ASN A 136 8.95 -9.44 5.50
CA ASN A 136 9.06 -10.88 5.75
C ASN A 136 9.27 -11.71 4.47
N SER A 137 8.99 -11.16 3.28
CA SER A 137 9.04 -11.88 2.00
C SER A 137 9.96 -11.24 0.96
N ALA A 138 11.01 -10.53 1.39
CA ALA A 138 11.86 -9.66 0.57
C ALA A 138 12.29 -10.21 -0.82
N TYR A 139 12.33 -11.54 -0.99
CA TYR A 139 12.70 -12.21 -2.25
C TYR A 139 11.59 -13.11 -2.82
N GLY A 140 10.41 -13.12 -2.21
CA GLY A 140 9.28 -13.94 -2.65
C GLY A 140 8.50 -13.32 -3.81
N LYS A 141 7.79 -14.15 -4.57
CA LYS A 141 6.89 -13.67 -5.65
C LYS A 141 5.82 -12.69 -5.15
N SER A 142 5.39 -12.85 -3.91
CA SER A 142 4.37 -11.99 -3.29
C SER A 142 4.90 -10.61 -2.89
N ALA A 143 6.23 -10.43 -2.73
CA ALA A 143 6.82 -9.19 -2.24
C ALA A 143 6.58 -8.00 -3.16
N SER A 144 6.83 -8.16 -4.46
CA SER A 144 6.61 -7.10 -5.45
C SER A 144 5.14 -6.69 -5.54
N TYR A 145 4.23 -7.65 -5.44
CA TYR A 145 2.79 -7.38 -5.39
C TYR A 145 2.38 -6.67 -4.09
N ALA A 146 2.87 -7.15 -2.95
CA ALA A 146 2.62 -6.49 -1.67
C ALA A 146 3.16 -5.05 -1.65
N GLN A 147 4.35 -4.83 -2.20
CA GLN A 147 4.96 -3.50 -2.35
C GLN A 147 4.09 -2.58 -3.21
N TYR A 148 3.58 -3.09 -4.34
CA TYR A 148 2.65 -2.37 -5.20
C TYR A 148 1.34 -2.03 -4.47
N LEU A 149 0.74 -2.99 -3.75
CA LEU A 149 -0.49 -2.78 -2.97
C LEU A 149 -0.27 -1.77 -1.82
N LEU A 150 0.91 -1.77 -1.20
CA LEU A 150 1.27 -0.76 -0.20
C LEU A 150 1.24 0.65 -0.80
N GLY A 151 1.86 0.83 -1.97
CA GLY A 151 1.79 2.09 -2.71
C GLY A 151 0.35 2.50 -3.03
N MET A 152 -0.50 1.56 -3.47
CA MET A 152 -1.92 1.83 -3.74
C MET A 152 -2.68 2.27 -2.49
N THR A 153 -2.48 1.56 -1.36
CA THR A 153 -3.14 1.89 -0.10
C THR A 153 -2.73 3.26 0.44
N LEU A 154 -1.44 3.59 0.34
CA LEU A 154 -0.92 4.90 0.70
C LEU A 154 -1.47 6.01 -0.20
N LYS A 155 -1.61 5.76 -1.50
CA LYS A 155 -2.21 6.68 -2.47
C LYS A 155 -3.68 6.97 -2.14
N GLU A 156 -4.46 5.96 -1.79
CA GLU A 156 -5.84 6.09 -1.34
C GLU A 156 -5.95 6.89 -0.03
N ALA A 157 -4.96 6.77 0.84
CA ALA A 157 -4.83 7.57 2.06
C ALA A 157 -4.29 9.00 1.80
N PHE A 158 -4.16 9.44 0.54
CA PHE A 158 -3.59 10.73 0.12
C PHE A 158 -2.14 10.96 0.55
N ARG A 159 -1.41 9.92 0.95
CA ARG A 159 0.01 9.94 1.30
C ARG A 159 0.86 9.78 0.05
N TYR A 160 0.72 10.73 -0.89
CA TYR A 160 1.28 10.60 -2.25
C TYR A 160 2.80 10.48 -2.30
N GLN A 161 3.52 11.17 -1.40
CA GLN A 161 4.98 11.07 -1.36
C GLN A 161 5.43 9.67 -0.98
N GLU A 162 4.87 9.10 0.07
CA GLU A 162 5.20 7.73 0.50
C GLU A 162 4.73 6.70 -0.53
N ALA A 163 3.53 6.90 -1.10
CA ALA A 163 3.05 6.02 -2.18
C ALA A 163 4.01 5.99 -3.37
N ARG A 164 4.52 7.14 -3.79
CA ARG A 164 5.51 7.25 -4.86
C ARG A 164 6.77 6.47 -4.55
N GLU A 165 7.32 6.62 -3.34
CA GLU A 165 8.52 5.91 -2.90
C GLU A 165 8.31 4.38 -2.93
N GLU A 166 7.14 3.90 -2.47
CA GLU A 166 6.82 2.47 -2.49
C GLU A 166 6.66 1.94 -3.93
N PHE A 167 6.07 2.71 -4.85
CA PHE A 167 6.01 2.34 -6.27
C PHE A 167 7.39 2.33 -6.93
N GLU A 168 8.27 3.29 -6.63
CA GLU A 168 9.64 3.33 -7.15
C GLU A 168 10.45 2.12 -6.68
N LYS A 169 10.24 1.65 -5.44
CA LYS A 169 10.85 0.42 -4.91
C LYS A 169 10.46 -0.82 -5.71
N VAL A 170 9.23 -0.91 -6.25
CA VAL A 170 8.85 -2.04 -7.11
C VAL A 170 9.80 -2.17 -8.31
N GLY A 171 10.12 -1.04 -8.96
CA GLY A 171 11.02 -1.05 -10.12
C GLY A 171 12.49 -1.28 -9.79
N THR A 172 12.95 -0.83 -8.62
CA THR A 172 14.36 -0.92 -8.21
C THR A 172 14.69 -2.26 -7.54
N THR A 173 13.75 -2.77 -6.70
CA THR A 173 13.97 -4.00 -5.94
C THR A 173 13.55 -5.24 -6.72
N TYR A 174 12.50 -5.12 -7.57
CA TYR A 174 11.92 -6.24 -8.31
C TYR A 174 11.82 -5.94 -9.83
N PRO A 175 12.93 -5.68 -10.53
CA PRO A 175 12.92 -5.19 -11.91
C PRO A 175 12.23 -6.14 -12.91
N GLU A 176 12.20 -7.44 -12.63
CA GLU A 176 11.56 -8.47 -13.48
C GLU A 176 10.08 -8.71 -13.11
N SER A 177 9.52 -7.93 -12.18
CA SER A 177 8.13 -8.13 -11.76
C SER A 177 7.15 -7.61 -12.82
N GLU A 178 6.04 -8.33 -12.98
CA GLU A 178 4.90 -7.90 -13.80
C GLU A 178 4.28 -6.57 -13.34
N TRP A 179 4.50 -6.17 -12.07
CA TRP A 179 3.98 -4.94 -11.48
C TRP A 179 4.80 -3.69 -11.79
N VAL A 180 5.98 -3.83 -12.40
CA VAL A 180 6.90 -2.70 -12.68
C VAL A 180 6.24 -1.65 -13.56
N SER A 181 5.51 -2.07 -14.61
CA SER A 181 4.86 -1.13 -15.53
C SER A 181 3.78 -0.31 -14.80
N GLN A 182 2.90 -0.98 -14.06
CA GLN A 182 1.84 -0.35 -13.28
C GLN A 182 2.42 0.56 -12.19
N ALA A 183 3.47 0.11 -11.49
CA ALA A 183 4.13 0.88 -10.45
C ALA A 183 4.75 2.17 -10.99
N LYS A 184 5.44 2.13 -12.14
CA LYS A 184 5.99 3.33 -12.80
C LYS A 184 4.91 4.34 -13.14
N PHE A 185 3.78 3.87 -13.67
CA PHE A 185 2.64 4.74 -13.96
C PHE A 185 2.09 5.37 -12.68
N GLN A 186 1.88 4.58 -11.63
CA GLN A 186 1.35 5.07 -10.35
C GLN A 186 2.33 6.04 -9.66
N ALA A 187 3.63 5.81 -9.77
CA ALA A 187 4.65 6.75 -9.26
C ALA A 187 4.57 8.11 -9.96
N ALA A 188 4.38 8.12 -11.29
CA ALA A 188 4.19 9.34 -12.06
C ALA A 188 2.86 10.06 -11.68
N ASP A 189 1.78 9.28 -11.47
CA ASP A 189 0.49 9.85 -11.03
C ASP A 189 0.59 10.47 -9.62
N CYS A 190 1.29 9.81 -8.69
CA CYS A 190 1.57 10.38 -7.37
C CYS A 190 2.39 11.69 -7.48
N ALA A 191 3.44 11.71 -8.30
CA ALA A 191 4.22 12.92 -8.53
C ALA A 191 3.34 14.08 -9.05
N SER A 192 2.38 13.81 -9.94
CA SER A 192 1.45 14.81 -10.45
C SER A 192 0.51 15.36 -9.37
N LYS A 193 0.18 14.56 -8.35
CA LYS A 193 -0.69 14.93 -7.22
C LYS A 193 0.06 15.66 -6.11
N ILE A 194 1.36 15.43 -5.99
CA ILE A 194 2.25 16.16 -5.08
C ILE A 194 2.47 17.58 -5.60
N ALA A 195 2.54 17.75 -6.92
CA ALA A 195 2.73 19.06 -7.55
C ALA A 195 1.64 20.03 -7.05
N PRO A 196 2.03 21.12 -6.36
CA PRO A 196 1.07 22.01 -5.73
C PRO A 196 0.12 22.62 -6.75
N LYS A 197 -1.08 22.99 -6.29
CA LYS A 197 -2.02 23.81 -7.07
C LYS A 197 -1.50 25.23 -7.30
N SER A 198 -0.35 25.56 -6.70
CA SER A 198 0.26 26.87 -6.78
C SER A 198 0.95 27.08 -8.14
N ASP A 199 0.62 28.19 -8.78
CA ASP A 199 1.08 28.59 -10.11
C ASP A 199 2.59 28.88 -10.17
N TYR A 200 3.29 28.92 -9.03
CA TYR A 200 4.68 29.31 -8.92
C TYR A 200 5.69 28.16 -8.90
N ASP A 201 5.27 26.95 -8.48
CA ASP A 201 6.19 25.80 -8.42
C ASP A 201 5.98 24.87 -9.63
N GLN A 202 6.60 25.25 -10.75
CA GLN A 202 6.53 24.46 -11.98
C GLN A 202 7.48 23.25 -11.98
N GLU A 203 8.46 23.18 -11.05
CA GLU A 203 9.44 22.10 -11.05
C GLU A 203 8.81 20.72 -10.80
N LEU A 204 7.90 20.62 -9.83
CA LEU A 204 7.19 19.36 -9.56
C LEU A 204 6.26 18.95 -10.72
N THR A 205 5.68 19.93 -11.42
CA THR A 205 4.86 19.66 -12.63
C THR A 205 5.74 19.11 -13.76
N LYS A 206 6.92 19.71 -13.98
CA LYS A 206 7.90 19.23 -14.96
C LYS A 206 8.43 17.82 -14.61
N GLU A 207 8.71 17.58 -13.33
CA GLU A 207 9.14 16.24 -12.85
C GLU A 207 8.07 15.18 -13.13
N ALA A 208 6.81 15.47 -12.79
CA ALA A 208 5.69 14.56 -13.04
C ALA A 208 5.53 14.28 -14.55
N LYS A 209 5.60 15.31 -15.39
CA LYS A 209 5.54 15.17 -16.85
C LYS A 209 6.67 14.27 -17.36
N LYS A 210 7.91 14.53 -16.93
CA LYS A 210 9.08 13.73 -17.29
C LYS A 210 8.91 12.26 -16.93
N LYS A 211 8.39 11.95 -15.74
CA LYS A 211 8.12 10.56 -15.32
C LYS A 211 7.10 9.87 -16.23
N PHE A 212 6.03 10.55 -16.65
CA PHE A 212 5.08 9.98 -17.61
C PHE A 212 5.70 9.82 -19.01
N GLU A 213 6.53 10.75 -19.47
CA GLU A 213 7.26 10.64 -20.74
C GLU A 213 8.24 9.43 -20.72
N GLU A 214 8.96 9.25 -19.63
CA GLU A 214 9.84 8.09 -19.39
C GLU A 214 9.03 6.78 -19.38
N PHE A 215 7.85 6.78 -18.74
CA PHE A 215 6.94 5.63 -18.78
C PHE A 215 6.52 5.29 -20.21
N VAL A 216 6.02 6.24 -20.97
CA VAL A 216 5.58 6.04 -22.37
C VAL A 216 6.71 5.54 -23.24
N LYS A 217 7.94 6.04 -23.04
CA LYS A 217 9.14 5.65 -23.79
C LYS A 217 9.62 4.23 -23.43
N SER A 218 9.62 3.89 -22.13
CA SER A 218 10.11 2.60 -21.63
C SER A 218 9.08 1.46 -21.76
N GLN A 219 7.79 1.80 -21.84
CA GLN A 219 6.66 0.87 -21.88
C GLN A 219 5.71 1.16 -23.07
N PRO A 220 6.19 1.05 -24.33
CA PRO A 220 5.43 1.51 -25.49
C PRO A 220 4.17 0.70 -25.76
N GLN A 221 4.08 -0.52 -25.25
CA GLN A 221 2.91 -1.42 -25.42
C GLN A 221 2.04 -1.50 -24.16
N ALA A 222 2.33 -0.70 -23.13
CA ALA A 222 1.54 -0.71 -21.91
C ALA A 222 0.10 -0.27 -22.18
N GLU A 223 -0.85 -0.98 -21.58
CA GLU A 223 -2.29 -0.65 -21.65
C GLU A 223 -2.55 0.80 -21.16
N LEU A 224 -1.78 1.23 -20.16
CA LEU A 224 -1.85 2.57 -19.57
C LEU A 224 -1.22 3.69 -20.43
N LYS A 225 -0.66 3.37 -21.60
CA LYS A 225 0.00 4.37 -22.46
C LYS A 225 -0.93 5.52 -22.85
N LYS A 226 -2.18 5.23 -23.24
CA LYS A 226 -3.14 6.28 -23.62
C LYS A 226 -3.45 7.22 -22.46
N GLU A 227 -3.60 6.64 -21.27
CA GLU A 227 -3.85 7.43 -20.06
C GLU A 227 -2.62 8.28 -19.71
N ALA A 228 -1.41 7.72 -19.80
CA ALA A 228 -0.18 8.46 -19.58
C ALA A 228 -0.01 9.64 -20.54
N VAL A 229 -0.33 9.47 -21.84
CA VAL A 229 -0.30 10.55 -22.82
C VAL A 229 -1.32 11.65 -22.44
N SER A 230 -2.53 11.28 -22.05
CA SER A 230 -3.54 12.24 -21.60
C SER A 230 -3.07 13.02 -20.35
N LYS A 231 -2.37 12.35 -19.42
CA LYS A 231 -1.77 13.00 -18.24
C LYS A 231 -0.65 13.98 -18.65
N ILE A 232 0.19 13.59 -19.62
CA ILE A 232 1.24 14.49 -20.16
C ILE A 232 0.60 15.76 -20.73
N ASP A 233 -0.45 15.62 -21.53
CA ASP A 233 -1.11 16.77 -22.15
C ASP A 233 -1.78 17.68 -21.11
N ALA A 234 -2.40 17.11 -20.07
CA ALA A 234 -2.93 17.89 -18.95
C ALA A 234 -1.83 18.63 -18.18
N LEU A 235 -0.64 18.02 -17.99
CA LEU A 235 0.49 18.67 -17.34
C LEU A 235 1.12 19.78 -18.21
N LYS A 236 1.18 19.59 -19.54
CA LYS A 236 1.59 20.65 -20.47
C LYS A 236 0.66 21.86 -20.39
N GLU A 237 -0.67 21.63 -20.37
CA GLU A 237 -1.64 22.72 -20.19
C GLU A 237 -1.40 23.46 -18.87
N LYS A 238 -1.19 22.74 -17.76
CA LYS A 238 -0.89 23.33 -16.46
C LYS A 238 0.41 24.17 -16.46
N GLU A 239 1.46 23.70 -17.13
CA GLU A 239 2.70 24.46 -17.34
C GLU A 239 2.43 25.75 -18.15
N ALA A 240 1.64 25.63 -19.22
CA ALA A 240 1.29 26.76 -20.08
C ALA A 240 0.42 27.81 -19.34
N GLU A 241 -0.55 27.39 -18.53
CA GLU A 241 -1.35 28.27 -17.67
C GLU A 241 -0.46 29.02 -16.65
N GLY A 242 0.49 28.33 -16.04
CA GLY A 242 1.46 28.97 -15.13
C GLY A 242 2.32 30.00 -15.83
N ALA A 243 2.85 29.68 -17.01
CA ALA A 243 3.62 30.62 -17.84
C ALA A 243 2.78 31.81 -18.29
N LEU A 244 1.50 31.60 -18.62
CA LEU A 244 0.56 32.68 -19.00
C LEU A 244 0.40 33.70 -17.84
N LYS A 245 0.17 33.23 -16.64
CA LYS A 245 0.07 34.11 -15.44
C LYS A 245 1.35 34.90 -15.19
N ILE A 246 2.51 34.28 -15.40
CA ILE A 246 3.80 34.98 -15.28
C ILE A 246 3.94 36.03 -16.36
N ALA A 247 3.58 35.73 -17.61
CA ALA A 247 3.59 36.66 -18.71
C ALA A 247 2.68 37.87 -18.44
N GLU A 248 1.45 37.65 -18.01
CA GLU A 248 0.50 38.68 -17.62
C GLU A 248 0.99 39.57 -16.46
N PHE A 249 1.67 38.95 -15.48
CA PHE A 249 2.27 39.69 -14.39
C PHE A 249 3.35 40.66 -14.89
N TYR A 250 4.24 40.21 -15.80
CA TYR A 250 5.24 41.08 -16.39
C TYR A 250 4.63 42.18 -17.28
N GLU A 251 3.56 41.88 -18.03
CA GLU A 251 2.83 42.87 -18.83
C GLU A 251 2.23 43.96 -17.96
N LYS A 252 1.61 43.61 -16.81
CA LYS A 252 1.07 44.57 -15.83
C LYS A 252 2.17 45.47 -15.25
N GLN A 253 3.39 44.98 -15.13
CA GLN A 253 4.57 45.75 -14.68
C GLN A 253 5.23 46.54 -15.81
N LYS A 254 4.65 46.54 -17.03
CA LYS A 254 5.22 47.20 -18.23
C LYS A 254 6.58 46.65 -18.63
N LYS A 255 6.95 45.42 -18.18
CA LYS A 255 8.17 44.72 -18.58
C LYS A 255 7.90 43.88 -19.83
N PHE A 256 7.65 44.55 -20.95
CA PHE A 256 7.11 43.91 -22.16
C PHE A 256 8.06 42.86 -22.75
N GLU A 257 9.37 43.08 -22.71
CA GLU A 257 10.33 42.04 -23.20
C GLU A 257 10.25 40.74 -22.42
N ALA A 258 10.15 40.83 -21.09
CA ALA A 258 9.97 39.63 -20.28
C ALA A 258 8.63 38.92 -20.57
N ALA A 259 7.56 39.71 -20.70
CA ALA A 259 6.24 39.16 -21.07
C ALA A 259 6.26 38.43 -22.42
N ARG A 260 6.93 39.00 -23.44
CA ARG A 260 7.11 38.40 -24.78
C ARG A 260 7.78 37.02 -24.70
N ILE A 261 8.85 36.91 -23.88
CA ILE A 261 9.57 35.64 -23.72
C ILE A 261 8.64 34.53 -23.21
N TYR A 262 7.82 34.80 -22.18
CA TYR A 262 6.89 33.80 -21.63
C TYR A 262 5.74 33.50 -22.58
N TYR A 263 5.16 34.48 -23.29
CA TYR A 263 4.14 34.23 -24.29
C TYR A 263 4.68 33.37 -25.44
N GLN A 264 5.92 33.64 -25.91
CA GLN A 264 6.55 32.84 -26.95
C GLN A 264 6.84 31.42 -26.46
N GLU A 265 7.32 31.28 -25.22
CA GLU A 265 7.57 29.96 -24.61
C GLU A 265 6.32 29.07 -24.60
N ILE A 266 5.13 29.64 -24.31
CA ILE A 266 3.85 28.90 -24.34
C ILE A 266 3.58 28.40 -25.75
N ILE A 267 3.73 29.25 -26.75
CA ILE A 267 3.45 28.93 -28.15
C ILE A 267 4.38 27.82 -28.67
N ASP A 268 5.67 27.88 -28.28
CA ASP A 268 6.67 26.94 -28.73
C ASP A 268 6.52 25.56 -28.05
N LYS A 269 6.27 25.55 -26.72
CA LYS A 269 6.20 24.32 -25.94
C LYS A 269 4.84 23.60 -26.04
N CYS A 270 3.76 24.37 -26.23
CA CYS A 270 2.43 23.80 -26.28
C CYS A 270 1.51 24.53 -27.28
N PRO A 271 1.76 24.41 -28.60
CA PRO A 271 1.03 25.17 -29.61
C PRO A 271 -0.48 24.88 -29.67
N TYR A 272 -0.90 23.73 -29.13
CA TYR A 272 -2.28 23.26 -29.11
C TYR A 272 -2.97 23.38 -27.75
N CYS A 273 -2.27 23.92 -26.73
CA CYS A 273 -2.86 24.18 -25.43
C CYS A 273 -3.89 25.31 -25.51
N LEU A 274 -4.87 25.30 -24.62
CA LEU A 274 -5.86 26.38 -24.50
C LEU A 274 -5.19 27.73 -24.22
N SER A 275 -4.13 27.72 -23.42
CA SER A 275 -3.32 28.90 -23.08
C SER A 275 -2.54 29.48 -24.25
N ALA A 276 -2.33 28.72 -25.34
CA ALA A 276 -1.57 29.21 -26.51
C ALA A 276 -2.34 30.26 -27.33
N THR A 277 -3.66 30.21 -27.35
CA THR A 277 -4.48 31.19 -28.09
C THR A 277 -4.34 32.60 -27.48
N PRO A 278 -4.64 32.81 -26.18
CA PRO A 278 -4.45 34.14 -25.59
C PRO A 278 -2.97 34.61 -25.63
N ALA A 279 -2.00 33.68 -25.51
CA ALA A 279 -0.59 34.03 -25.64
C ALA A 279 -0.25 34.60 -27.02
N ARG A 280 -0.76 34.00 -28.11
CA ARG A 280 -0.58 34.54 -29.50
C ARG A 280 -1.18 35.92 -29.68
N ASP A 281 -2.39 36.14 -29.17
CA ASP A 281 -3.07 37.41 -29.28
C ASP A 281 -2.33 38.50 -28.53
N LYS A 282 -1.87 38.21 -27.32
CA LYS A 282 -1.07 39.11 -26.51
C LYS A 282 0.29 39.45 -27.12
N LEU A 283 0.95 38.45 -27.70
CA LEU A 283 2.23 38.69 -28.39
C LEU A 283 2.06 39.66 -29.55
N LYS A 284 1.01 39.50 -30.40
CA LYS A 284 0.68 40.44 -31.48
C LYS A 284 0.33 41.84 -31.00
N GLU A 285 -0.28 41.99 -29.81
CA GLU A 285 -0.56 43.30 -29.20
C GLU A 285 0.73 43.99 -28.75
N LEU A 286 1.68 43.23 -28.22
CA LEU A 286 2.95 43.75 -27.73
C LEU A 286 3.94 44.08 -28.87
N GLU A 287 3.80 43.49 -30.06
CA GLU A 287 4.59 43.88 -31.26
C GLU A 287 4.23 45.24 -31.78
N LYS A 288 3.03 45.76 -31.46
CA LYS A 288 2.55 47.07 -31.89
C LYS A 288 2.87 48.21 -30.95
N LYS A 289 3.42 47.87 -29.78
CA LYS A 289 3.83 48.84 -28.74
C LYS A 289 5.35 49.03 -28.71
#